data_fc6a63c848ad811458d89d0be18fd78b
#
_entry.id   fc6a63c848ad811458d89d0be18fd78b
#
_cell.length_a   1.000
_cell.length_b   1.000
_cell.length_c   1.000
_cell.angle_alpha   90.00
_cell.angle_beta   90.00
_cell.angle_gamma   90.00
#
_symmetry.space_group_name_H-M   'P 1'
#
loop_
_entity.id
_entity.type
_entity.pdbx_description
1 polymer ?
#
loop_
_entity_poly.entity_id
_entity_poly.type
_entity_poly.pdbx_seq_one_letter_code
_entity_poly.pdbx_strand_id
1 'polypeptide(L)' 'MIMFGKKKKNFSVKYDPDKEYPVIKASICNGERVAGFKSKEDGHFTEVTFIANEADLKAFKDAYGISEIKTEY' A
#
# COMPACT_ATOMS: atom_id res chain seq x y z
N MET A 1 -5.62 30.35 2.86
CA MET A 1 -5.46 29.70 2.98
C MET A 1 -5.01 28.98 3.16
N ILE A 2 -4.72 28.40 3.20
CA ILE A 2 -4.28 27.76 3.12
C ILE A 2 -4.17 26.75 3.50
N MET A 3 -4.09 26.01 3.30
CA MET A 3 -3.98 25.04 3.56
C MET A 3 -3.18 24.44 3.83
N PHE A 4 -2.82 23.96 4.14
CA PHE A 4 -2.13 23.33 4.31
C PHE A 4 -1.97 22.49 4.57
N GLY A 5 -1.84 22.69 4.55
CA GLY A 5 -1.67 21.70 4.52
C GLY A 5 -1.17 20.39 4.48
N LYS A 6 -1.84 19.58 4.72
CA LYS A 6 -1.50 18.31 4.67
C LYS A 6 -1.68 17.77 3.36
N LYS A 7 -0.71 17.20 2.83
CA LYS A 7 -0.80 16.63 1.59
C LYS A 7 -1.15 15.25 1.74
N LYS A 8 -2.24 14.82 1.27
CA LYS A 8 -2.54 13.45 1.22
C LYS A 8 -1.96 12.90 -0.01
N LYS A 9 -1.31 11.76 0.03
CA LYS A 9 -0.81 11.13 -1.15
C LYS A 9 -1.97 10.61 -1.94
N ASN A 10 -1.98 10.90 -3.23
CA ASN A 10 -3.02 10.40 -4.11
C ASN A 10 -2.47 9.23 -4.89
N PHE A 11 -3.09 8.08 -4.77
CA PHE A 11 -2.68 6.90 -5.50
C PHE A 11 -3.65 6.69 -6.65
N SER A 12 -3.14 6.55 -7.85
CA SER A 12 -3.98 6.38 -9.02
C SER A 12 -4.44 4.95 -9.20
N VAL A 13 -3.82 4.03 -8.49
CA VAL A 13 -4.19 2.62 -8.61
C VAL A 13 -5.46 2.36 -7.81
N LYS A 14 -6.41 1.70 -8.45
CA LYS A 14 -7.64 1.31 -7.79
C LYS A 14 -7.62 -0.19 -7.60
N TYR A 15 -8.25 -0.67 -6.55
CA TYR A 15 -8.30 -2.11 -6.34
C TYR A 15 -9.71 -2.55 -6.02
N ASP A 16 -9.97 -3.80 -6.29
CA ASP A 16 -11.27 -4.40 -6.07
C ASP A 16 -11.15 -5.33 -4.86
N PRO A 17 -11.75 -4.96 -3.71
CA PRO A 17 -11.60 -5.78 -2.50
C PRO A 17 -12.15 -7.18 -2.65
N ASP A 18 -13.00 -7.41 -3.64
CA ASP A 18 -13.52 -8.75 -3.88
C ASP A 18 -12.52 -9.63 -4.61
N LYS A 19 -11.64 -9.02 -5.39
CA LYS A 19 -10.70 -9.78 -6.22
C LYS A 19 -9.25 -9.63 -5.77
N GLU A 20 -8.96 -8.62 -4.98
CA GLU A 20 -7.59 -8.32 -4.56
C GLU A 20 -7.55 -8.02 -3.07
N TYR A 21 -6.37 -8.09 -2.51
CA TYR A 21 -6.20 -7.72 -1.11
C TYR A 21 -4.89 -6.98 -0.94
N PRO A 22 -4.82 -6.06 0.03
CA PRO A 22 -3.61 -5.28 0.23
C PRO A 22 -2.51 -6.10 0.88
N VAL A 23 -1.28 -5.89 0.42
CA VAL A 23 -0.14 -6.63 0.91
C VAL A 23 1.09 -5.73 0.91
N ILE A 24 1.94 -5.90 1.92
CA ILE A 24 3.25 -5.27 1.94
C ILE A 24 4.26 -6.35 1.60
N LYS A 25 5.03 -6.13 0.53
CA LYS A 25 6.10 -7.05 0.18
C LYS A 25 7.38 -6.51 0.78
N ALA A 26 7.99 -7.27 1.64
CA ALA A 26 9.21 -6.87 2.30
C ALA A 26 10.39 -7.66 1.76
N SER A 27 11.50 -6.98 1.55
CA SER A 27 12.71 -7.63 1.08
C SER A 27 13.59 -7.95 2.30
N ILE A 28 14.00 -9.19 2.42
CA ILE A 28 14.86 -9.58 3.51
C ILE A 28 16.26 -9.03 3.32
N CYS A 29 16.70 -8.94 2.08
CA CYS A 29 18.07 -8.56 1.80
C CYS A 29 18.39 -7.12 2.12
N ASN A 30 17.51 -6.21 1.76
CA ASN A 30 17.79 -4.79 1.97
C ASN A 30 16.80 -4.08 2.84
N GLY A 31 15.82 -4.81 3.36
CA GLY A 31 14.83 -4.21 4.25
C GLY A 31 13.82 -3.30 3.60
N GLU A 32 13.77 -3.29 2.28
CA GLU A 32 12.82 -2.44 1.58
C GLU A 32 11.43 -3.04 1.63
N ARG A 33 10.43 -2.19 1.64
CA ARG A 33 9.05 -2.64 1.66
C ARG A 33 8.28 -1.89 0.60
N VAL A 34 7.36 -2.60 -0.05
CA VAL A 34 6.53 -2.05 -1.11
C VAL A 34 5.10 -2.43 -0.83
N ALA A 35 4.21 -1.47 -0.88
CA ALA A 35 2.79 -1.71 -0.67
C ALA A 35 2.09 -1.87 -2.00
N GLY A 36 1.15 -2.77 -2.05
CA GLY A 36 0.38 -2.99 -3.27
C GLY A 36 -0.77 -3.93 -3.02
N PHE A 37 -1.31 -4.47 -4.09
CA PHE A 37 -2.45 -5.37 -4.01
C PHE A 37 -2.14 -6.67 -4.74
N LYS A 38 -2.60 -7.75 -4.19
CA LYS A 38 -2.36 -9.06 -4.75
C LYS A 38 -3.67 -9.67 -5.18
N SER A 39 -3.68 -10.22 -6.39
CA SER A 39 -4.88 -10.84 -6.93
C SER A 39 -5.17 -12.14 -6.21
N LYS A 40 -6.42 -12.35 -5.84
CA LYS A 40 -6.82 -13.58 -5.19
C LYS A 40 -6.89 -14.74 -6.17
N GLU A 41 -7.02 -14.42 -7.45
CA GLU A 41 -7.15 -15.46 -8.46
C GLU A 41 -5.82 -16.08 -8.86
N ASP A 42 -4.87 -15.25 -9.23
CA ASP A 42 -3.60 -15.77 -9.74
C ASP A 42 -2.40 -15.37 -8.90
N GLY A 43 -2.62 -14.63 -7.82
CA GLY A 43 -1.52 -14.24 -6.96
C GLY A 43 -0.64 -13.13 -7.52
N HIS A 44 -1.09 -12.46 -8.56
CA HIS A 44 -0.30 -11.40 -9.16
C HIS A 44 -0.25 -10.18 -8.22
N PHE A 45 0.95 -9.65 -8.01
CA PHE A 45 1.13 -8.50 -7.13
C PHE A 45 1.29 -7.24 -7.96
N THR A 46 0.50 -6.22 -7.65
CA THR A 46 0.58 -4.93 -8.31
C THR A 46 1.16 -3.93 -7.32
N GLU A 47 2.34 -3.44 -7.63
CA GLU A 47 3.02 -2.49 -6.77
C GLU A 47 2.36 -1.12 -6.86
N VAL A 48 2.13 -0.49 -5.72
CA VAL A 48 1.49 0.82 -5.67
C VAL A 48 2.46 1.89 -5.19
N THR A 49 3.11 1.66 -4.05
CA THR A 49 4.00 2.66 -3.49
C THR A 49 5.08 2.01 -2.65
N PHE A 50 6.20 2.71 -2.52
CA PHE A 50 7.30 2.27 -1.70
C PHE A 50 7.06 2.71 -0.26
N ILE A 51 7.32 1.84 0.68
CA ILE A 51 7.12 2.15 2.10
C ILE A 51 8.50 2.37 2.74
N ALA A 52 8.82 3.61 2.99
CA ALA A 52 10.10 3.94 3.61
C ALA A 52 10.00 3.98 5.13
N ASN A 53 8.82 4.28 5.65
CA ASN A 53 8.64 4.36 7.11
C ASN A 53 7.17 4.17 7.45
N GLU A 54 6.86 4.29 8.73
CA GLU A 54 5.49 4.06 9.20
C GLU A 54 4.52 5.09 8.65
N ALA A 55 4.98 6.30 8.39
CA ALA A 55 4.10 7.33 7.86
C ALA A 55 3.62 6.95 6.45
N ASP A 56 4.51 6.35 5.66
CA ASP A 56 4.13 5.91 4.32
C ASP A 56 3.11 4.78 4.39
N LEU A 57 3.29 3.88 5.33
CA LEU A 57 2.35 2.79 5.52
C LEU A 57 0.98 3.32 5.91
N LYS A 58 0.97 4.28 6.84
CA LYS A 58 -0.29 4.85 7.28
C LYS A 58 -0.98 5.58 6.14
N ALA A 59 -0.22 6.30 5.32
CA ALA A 59 -0.80 7.01 4.19
C ALA A 59 -1.45 6.04 3.21
N PHE A 60 -0.81 4.91 2.98
CA PHE A 60 -1.36 3.90 2.08
C PHE A 60 -2.66 3.33 2.65
N LYS A 61 -2.67 3.00 3.93
CA LYS A 61 -3.86 2.45 4.55
C LYS A 61 -5.00 3.45 4.56
N ASP A 62 -4.68 4.72 4.86
CA ASP A 62 -5.70 5.76 4.89
C ASP A 62 -6.28 6.02 3.50
N ALA A 63 -5.45 5.98 2.48
CA ALA A 63 -5.90 6.26 1.12
C ALA A 63 -6.92 5.24 0.64
N TYR A 64 -6.79 4.00 1.10
CA TYR A 64 -7.67 2.93 0.65
C TYR A 64 -8.63 2.43 1.73
N GLY A 65 -8.63 3.08 2.88
CA GLY A 65 -9.53 2.67 3.97
C GLY A 65 -9.21 1.30 4.52
N ILE A 66 -7.93 0.94 4.55
CA ILE A 66 -7.49 -0.38 4.99
C ILE A 66 -7.22 -0.36 6.49
N SER A 67 -7.83 -1.26 7.23
CA SER A 67 -7.57 -1.33 8.67
C SER A 67 -6.45 -2.30 9.00
N GLU A 68 -6.29 -3.36 8.22
CA GLU A 68 -5.24 -4.33 8.43
C GLU A 68 -4.57 -4.67 7.13
N ILE A 69 -3.27 -4.94 7.17
CA ILE A 69 -2.54 -5.27 5.98
C ILE A 69 -1.47 -6.28 6.35
N LYS A 70 -1.26 -7.28 5.49
CA LYS A 70 -0.29 -8.31 5.75
C LYS A 70 1.05 -7.96 5.13
N THR A 71 2.11 -8.44 5.75
CA THR A 71 3.45 -8.28 5.21
C THR A 71 3.94 -9.64 4.75
N GLU A 72 4.41 -9.72 3.52
CA GLU A 72 4.97 -10.95 2.96
C GLU A 72 6.43 -10.72 2.61
N TYR A 73 7.21 -11.78 2.71
CA TYR A 73 8.63 -11.73 2.39
C TYR A 73 8.96 -12.46 1.11
#